data_a74d7084d56932d95d7bf9640f77815e
#
_entry.id   a74d7084d56932d95d7bf9640f77815e
#
_cell.length_a   1.000
_cell.length_b   1.000
_cell.length_c   1.000
_cell.angle_alpha   90.00
_cell.angle_beta   90.00
_cell.angle_gamma   90.00
#
_symmetry.space_group_name_H-M   'P 1'
#
loop_
_entity.id
_entity.type
_entity.pdbx_description
1 polymer ?
#
loop_
_entity_poly.entity_id
_entity_poly.type
_entity_poly.pdbx_seq_one_letter_code
_entity_poly.pdbx_strand_id
1 'polypeptide(L)'
;MKSKIIIHSFILFFVMSCADKNKKQEVGSKNENIESDMISNESVSDVFYHYSIWWAFVNKIFEGDIDAAHLKTKGDMALGSYNFLDGELIMLDGILYQAKEDGTVIIPNDDIKIAYANAAFFDSEKEFLLNNVANYDELRNLINAELPSKNFFYAFKIHGNFKKITCGGLHKQDKPFDKGLDVLIPSRPIFEKENFSGTMVGFYCPEFIGNINVAGYHLHFVSDDGKFAGHVMEFEAKNLTVQLDQMNEYQFVLPKTEAYENVGFEKEFQYKKK
;
A
#
# COMPACT_ATOMS: atom_id res chain seq x y z
N MET A 1 -9.01 -57.96 16.02
CA MET A 1 -7.84 -57.81 16.92
C MET A 1 -7.90 -56.41 17.51
N LYS A 2 -8.09 -56.32 18.82
CA LYS A 2 -8.27 -55.06 19.59
C LYS A 2 -6.89 -54.58 20.04
N SER A 3 -6.50 -53.36 19.77
CA SER A 3 -5.31 -52.75 20.35
C SER A 3 -5.72 -51.62 21.28
N LYS A 4 -5.18 -51.65 22.49
CA LYS A 4 -5.53 -50.79 23.61
C LYS A 4 -4.70 -49.52 23.60
N ILE A 5 -5.37 -48.40 23.84
CA ILE A 5 -4.77 -47.08 24.10
C ILE A 5 -4.42 -47.01 25.60
N ILE A 6 -3.19 -46.67 25.91
CA ILE A 6 -2.71 -46.39 27.28
C ILE A 6 -2.58 -44.89 27.43
N ILE A 7 -3.38 -44.33 28.34
CA ILE A 7 -3.33 -42.94 28.78
C ILE A 7 -2.42 -42.85 30.00
N HIS A 8 -1.35 -42.04 29.93
CA HIS A 8 -0.54 -41.72 31.11
C HIS A 8 -0.93 -40.31 31.59
N SER A 9 -1.47 -40.34 32.80
CA SER A 9 -1.82 -39.16 33.59
C SER A 9 -0.59 -38.73 34.40
N PHE A 10 -0.15 -37.48 34.22
CA PHE A 10 0.88 -36.87 35.07
C PHE A 10 0.22 -35.95 36.08
N ILE A 11 0.38 -36.34 37.35
CA ILE A 11 -0.12 -35.58 38.54
C ILE A 11 0.97 -34.58 38.91
N LEU A 12 0.58 -33.30 39.01
CA LEU A 12 1.42 -32.18 39.45
C LEU A 12 1.28 -32.03 40.95
N PHE A 13 2.36 -32.17 41.71
CA PHE A 13 2.41 -31.93 43.15
C PHE A 13 2.64 -30.43 43.41
N PHE A 14 1.71 -29.82 44.18
CA PHE A 14 1.84 -28.54 44.83
C PHE A 14 2.55 -28.71 46.18
N VAL A 15 3.62 -27.97 46.38
CA VAL A 15 4.20 -27.83 47.75
C VAL A 15 4.06 -26.38 48.15
N MET A 16 3.20 -26.15 49.10
CA MET A 16 3.12 -24.91 49.90
C MET A 16 4.18 -24.94 51.00
N SER A 17 4.94 -23.84 51.13
CA SER A 17 5.66 -23.58 52.39
C SER A 17 5.36 -22.14 52.84
N CYS A 18 4.84 -22.04 54.04
CA CYS A 18 4.52 -20.78 54.74
C CYS A 18 5.59 -20.44 55.78
N ALA A 19 5.62 -19.18 56.12
CA ALA A 19 6.08 -18.53 57.36
C ALA A 19 7.59 -18.19 57.46
N ASP A 20 8.06 -17.12 58.02
CA ASP A 20 7.53 -16.21 59.07
C ASP A 20 8.33 -14.89 59.15
N LYS A 21 7.68 -13.86 59.59
CA LYS A 21 7.92 -12.58 60.24
C LYS A 21 9.30 -12.06 60.67
N ASN A 22 9.43 -10.73 60.44
CA ASN A 22 10.00 -9.66 61.29
C ASN A 22 11.50 -9.35 61.25
N LYS A 23 11.95 -8.17 60.77
CA LYS A 23 12.19 -6.97 61.58
C LYS A 23 12.98 -5.87 60.83
N LYS A 24 12.50 -4.61 61.04
CA LYS A 24 13.20 -3.31 61.16
C LYS A 24 13.96 -2.69 60.01
N GLN A 25 13.41 -1.55 59.62
CA GLN A 25 13.95 -0.26 59.22
C GLN A 25 15.47 -0.07 59.31
N GLU A 26 16.05 0.38 58.19
CA GLU A 26 17.01 1.47 58.17
C GLU A 26 16.89 2.30 56.88
N VAL A 27 16.95 3.61 57.07
CA VAL A 27 16.84 4.68 56.06
C VAL A 27 18.13 4.78 55.33
N GLY A 28 18.13 4.81 54.01
CA GLY A 28 19.33 5.08 53.21
C GLY A 28 19.11 5.19 51.72
N SER A 29 19.10 6.43 51.26
CA SER A 29 19.52 6.87 49.94
C SER A 29 18.75 6.37 48.69
N LYS A 30 18.00 7.31 48.16
CA LYS A 30 17.51 7.34 46.77
C LYS A 30 18.63 7.00 45.77
N ASN A 31 18.38 5.97 44.98
CA ASN A 31 18.79 5.90 43.59
C ASN A 31 17.54 5.48 42.79
N GLU A 32 16.85 6.46 42.27
CA GLU A 32 15.90 6.27 41.18
C GLU A 32 16.69 5.88 39.96
N ASN A 33 16.87 4.57 39.75
CA ASN A 33 17.12 4.07 38.43
C ASN A 33 15.83 4.26 37.65
N ILE A 34 15.76 5.36 36.92
CA ILE A 34 14.90 5.52 35.78
C ILE A 34 15.43 4.49 34.77
N GLU A 35 14.91 3.27 34.77
CA GLU A 35 14.84 2.47 33.57
C GLU A 35 14.06 3.33 32.58
N SER A 36 14.77 4.10 31.79
CA SER A 36 14.23 4.69 30.60
C SER A 36 13.73 3.52 29.76
N ASP A 37 12.41 3.38 29.69
CA ASP A 37 11.78 2.66 28.59
C ASP A 37 12.46 3.15 27.30
N MET A 38 13.41 2.37 26.81
CA MET A 38 13.78 2.44 25.42
C MET A 38 12.57 1.87 24.67
N ILE A 39 11.57 2.73 24.45
CA ILE A 39 10.68 2.58 23.35
C ILE A 39 11.64 2.54 22.17
N SER A 40 11.88 1.34 21.63
CA SER A 40 12.48 1.18 20.34
C SER A 40 11.66 2.08 19.41
N ASN A 41 12.28 3.12 18.88
CA ASN A 41 11.75 3.76 17.69
C ASN A 41 11.82 2.68 16.59
N GLU A 42 10.86 1.76 16.60
CA GLU A 42 10.55 0.99 15.40
C GLU A 42 10.21 2.04 14.35
N SER A 43 10.99 2.05 13.30
CA SER A 43 10.85 3.04 12.25
C SER A 43 9.44 2.90 11.68
N VAL A 44 8.67 3.99 11.72
CA VAL A 44 7.31 4.05 11.16
C VAL A 44 7.33 3.75 9.64
N SER A 45 8.53 3.62 9.06
CA SER A 45 8.78 3.41 7.65
C SER A 45 8.37 2.03 7.12
N ASP A 46 8.46 0.95 7.92
CA ASP A 46 8.27 -0.44 7.42
C ASP A 46 6.81 -0.89 7.34
N VAL A 47 5.86 0.02 7.51
CA VAL A 47 4.41 -0.28 7.51
C VAL A 47 3.80 -0.01 6.14
N PHE A 48 3.32 -1.06 5.50
CA PHE A 48 2.42 -0.94 4.35
C PHE A 48 1.01 -0.63 4.86
N TYR A 49 0.56 0.62 4.75
CA TYR A 49 -0.82 0.99 5.04
C TYR A 49 -1.72 0.73 3.84
N HIS A 50 -2.83 0.04 4.08
CA HIS A 50 -3.81 -0.30 3.05
C HIS A 50 -5.23 0.04 3.53
N TYR A 51 -5.92 0.90 2.79
CA TYR A 51 -7.31 1.27 3.04
C TYR A 51 -8.23 0.70 1.96
N SER A 52 -9.32 0.07 2.38
CA SER A 52 -10.27 -0.71 1.59
C SER A 52 -9.67 -2.03 1.09
N ILE A 53 -10.31 -2.73 0.15
CA ILE A 53 -9.79 -3.93 -0.50
C ILE A 53 -10.09 -3.93 -1.98
N TRP A 54 -9.22 -4.58 -2.74
CA TRP A 54 -9.42 -4.75 -4.17
C TRP A 54 -10.77 -5.41 -4.50
N TRP A 55 -11.17 -6.40 -3.71
CA TRP A 55 -12.44 -7.09 -3.90
C TRP A 55 -13.67 -6.21 -3.68
N ALA A 56 -13.61 -5.25 -2.76
CA ALA A 56 -14.66 -4.24 -2.61
C ALA A 56 -14.76 -3.35 -3.85
N PHE A 57 -13.62 -2.92 -4.37
CA PHE A 57 -13.53 -2.14 -5.61
C PHE A 57 -14.14 -2.87 -6.81
N VAL A 58 -13.83 -4.17 -6.97
CA VAL A 58 -14.46 -5.05 -7.98
C VAL A 58 -15.97 -5.13 -7.82
N ASN A 59 -16.46 -5.09 -6.57
CA ASN A 59 -17.87 -5.12 -6.24
C ASN A 59 -18.51 -3.72 -6.15
N LYS A 60 -17.91 -2.73 -6.82
CA LYS A 60 -18.43 -1.36 -6.99
C LYS A 60 -18.50 -0.53 -5.70
N ILE A 61 -17.69 -0.85 -4.71
CA ILE A 61 -17.53 0.01 -3.54
C ILE A 61 -16.52 1.09 -3.91
N PHE A 62 -17.00 2.18 -4.51
CA PHE A 62 -16.21 3.31 -4.98
C PHE A 62 -16.27 4.50 -4.01
N GLU A 63 -16.60 4.23 -2.75
CA GLU A 63 -16.65 5.22 -1.68
C GLU A 63 -15.96 4.70 -0.42
N GLY A 64 -15.21 5.60 0.21
CA GLY A 64 -14.60 5.41 1.51
C GLY A 64 -14.92 6.58 2.44
N ASP A 65 -14.57 6.40 3.71
CA ASP A 65 -14.84 7.36 4.78
C ASP A 65 -13.59 8.14 5.24
N ILE A 66 -12.38 7.72 4.88
CA ILE A 66 -11.17 8.50 5.13
C ILE A 66 -11.02 9.65 4.13
N ASP A 67 -10.23 10.66 4.50
CA ASP A 67 -9.89 11.79 3.66
C ASP A 67 -8.37 11.90 3.43
N ALA A 68 -7.99 12.87 2.61
CA ALA A 68 -6.59 13.13 2.30
C ALA A 68 -5.77 13.53 3.54
N ALA A 69 -6.35 14.30 4.47
CA ALA A 69 -5.68 14.64 5.72
C ALA A 69 -5.34 13.38 6.54
N HIS A 70 -6.27 12.43 6.64
CA HIS A 70 -6.02 11.15 7.31
C HIS A 70 -4.95 10.33 6.58
N LEU A 71 -5.01 10.22 5.24
CA LEU A 71 -4.03 9.46 4.47
C LEU A 71 -2.60 9.98 4.66
N LYS A 72 -2.41 11.32 4.70
CA LYS A 72 -1.11 11.95 4.98
C LYS A 72 -0.51 11.57 6.36
N THR A 73 -1.33 11.12 7.31
CA THR A 73 -0.84 10.58 8.59
C THR A 73 -0.35 9.13 8.49
N LYS A 74 -0.50 8.50 7.32
CA LYS A 74 -0.18 7.09 7.07
C LYS A 74 1.00 6.90 6.10
N GLY A 75 1.49 7.96 5.53
CA GLY A 75 2.62 7.94 4.63
C GLY A 75 2.91 9.29 4.00
N ASP A 76 4.05 9.39 3.36
CA ASP A 76 4.46 10.47 2.48
C ASP A 76 4.45 10.03 1.00
N MET A 77 4.22 8.74 0.75
CA MET A 77 4.04 8.13 -0.56
C MET A 77 2.76 7.29 -0.57
N ALA A 78 1.95 7.45 -1.62
CA ALA A 78 0.73 6.66 -1.81
C ALA A 78 0.30 6.58 -3.27
N LEU A 79 -0.52 5.56 -3.55
CA LEU A 79 -1.35 5.47 -4.75
C LEU A 79 -2.75 4.98 -4.39
N GLY A 80 -3.72 5.21 -5.27
CA GLY A 80 -5.09 4.79 -5.06
C GLY A 80 -6.10 5.50 -5.94
N SER A 81 -7.32 5.64 -5.43
CA SER A 81 -8.41 6.32 -6.13
C SER A 81 -9.26 7.14 -5.16
N TYR A 82 -9.70 8.28 -5.64
CA TYR A 82 -10.66 9.12 -4.91
C TYR A 82 -12.08 8.55 -5.00
N ASN A 83 -12.97 8.99 -4.09
CA ASN A 83 -14.38 8.58 -4.13
C ASN A 83 -14.99 8.85 -5.50
N PHE A 84 -15.92 7.98 -5.88
CA PHE A 84 -16.61 8.01 -7.18
C PHE A 84 -15.69 7.76 -8.38
N LEU A 85 -14.49 7.21 -8.18
CA LEU A 85 -13.44 7.10 -9.19
C LEU A 85 -13.08 8.47 -9.80
N ASP A 86 -13.22 9.58 -9.01
CA ASP A 86 -12.93 10.94 -9.47
C ASP A 86 -11.42 11.22 -9.53
N GLY A 87 -10.72 10.39 -10.28
CA GLY A 87 -9.30 10.49 -10.57
C GLY A 87 -8.42 9.49 -9.80
N GLU A 88 -7.23 9.28 -10.37
CA GLU A 88 -6.16 8.49 -9.76
C GLU A 88 -5.47 9.33 -8.67
N LEU A 89 -5.22 8.68 -7.53
CA LEU A 89 -4.49 9.26 -6.40
C LEU A 89 -3.00 8.94 -6.53
N ILE A 90 -2.18 9.96 -6.49
CA ILE A 90 -0.73 9.84 -6.38
C ILE A 90 -0.27 10.71 -5.21
N MET A 91 0.51 10.18 -4.28
CA MET A 91 1.21 10.97 -3.28
C MET A 91 2.71 10.76 -3.43
N LEU A 92 3.43 11.85 -3.60
CA LEU A 92 4.87 11.89 -3.70
C LEU A 92 5.39 12.96 -2.75
N ASP A 93 6.25 12.55 -1.82
CA ASP A 93 6.87 13.41 -0.79
C ASP A 93 5.83 14.25 -0.03
N GLY A 94 4.70 13.61 0.35
CA GLY A 94 3.59 14.22 1.08
C GLY A 94 2.66 15.11 0.27
N ILE A 95 2.95 15.33 -1.01
CA ILE A 95 2.09 16.09 -1.92
C ILE A 95 1.14 15.14 -2.63
N LEU A 96 -0.16 15.37 -2.46
CA LEU A 96 -1.20 14.62 -3.16
C LEU A 96 -1.53 15.27 -4.51
N TYR A 97 -1.65 14.41 -5.52
CA TYR A 97 -2.13 14.76 -6.86
C TYR A 97 -3.40 13.97 -7.17
N GLN A 98 -4.34 14.61 -7.84
CA GLN A 98 -5.53 14.00 -8.41
C GLN A 98 -5.45 14.10 -9.93
N ALA A 99 -5.22 12.95 -10.60
CA ALA A 99 -5.23 12.87 -12.05
C ALA A 99 -6.62 12.49 -12.55
N LYS A 100 -7.31 13.44 -13.17
CA LYS A 100 -8.72 13.33 -13.57
C LYS A 100 -8.90 12.65 -14.93
N GLU A 101 -10.13 12.22 -15.21
CA GLU A 101 -10.50 11.53 -16.45
C GLU A 101 -10.33 12.37 -17.72
N ASP A 102 -10.25 13.70 -17.61
CA ASP A 102 -9.98 14.61 -18.72
C ASP A 102 -8.48 14.91 -18.93
N GLY A 103 -7.62 14.28 -18.14
CA GLY A 103 -6.16 14.46 -18.18
C GLY A 103 -5.66 15.64 -17.35
N THR A 104 -6.54 16.39 -16.68
CA THR A 104 -6.11 17.45 -15.76
C THR A 104 -5.54 16.85 -14.48
N VAL A 105 -4.51 17.51 -13.93
CA VAL A 105 -3.90 17.17 -12.65
C VAL A 105 -4.06 18.36 -11.71
N ILE A 106 -4.59 18.09 -10.53
CA ILE A 106 -4.76 19.10 -9.49
C ILE A 106 -4.19 18.62 -8.15
N ILE A 107 -3.89 19.55 -7.26
CA ILE A 107 -3.65 19.29 -5.85
C ILE A 107 -5.00 19.45 -5.14
N PRO A 108 -5.59 18.35 -4.65
CA PRO A 108 -6.91 18.43 -4.04
C PRO A 108 -6.84 19.02 -2.62
N ASN A 109 -8.00 19.42 -2.10
CA ASN A 109 -8.12 19.81 -0.69
C ASN A 109 -7.99 18.58 0.23
N ASP A 110 -7.60 18.81 1.47
CA ASP A 110 -7.35 17.76 2.46
C ASP A 110 -8.62 17.02 2.94
N ASP A 111 -9.81 17.56 2.67
CA ASP A 111 -11.11 16.94 2.99
C ASP A 111 -11.64 16.01 1.90
N ILE A 112 -10.96 15.90 0.76
CA ILE A 112 -11.36 14.99 -0.33
C ILE A 112 -11.36 13.55 0.17
N LYS A 113 -12.41 12.81 -0.16
CA LYS A 113 -12.58 11.41 0.27
C LYS A 113 -11.91 10.42 -0.67
N ILE A 114 -11.44 9.32 -0.07
CA ILE A 114 -10.63 8.30 -0.72
C ILE A 114 -11.37 6.96 -0.68
N ALA A 115 -11.51 6.34 -1.83
CA ALA A 115 -12.18 5.04 -1.97
C ALA A 115 -11.23 3.86 -1.74
N TYR A 116 -9.95 4.02 -2.12
CA TYR A 116 -8.93 2.99 -2.04
C TYR A 116 -7.54 3.63 -1.98
N ALA A 117 -6.68 3.17 -1.09
CA ALA A 117 -5.30 3.64 -1.04
C ALA A 117 -4.32 2.61 -0.49
N ASN A 118 -3.11 2.63 -1.04
CA ASN A 118 -1.90 2.09 -0.46
C ASN A 118 -0.98 3.25 -0.10
N ALA A 119 -0.39 3.24 1.09
CA ALA A 119 0.53 4.30 1.53
C ALA A 119 1.65 3.75 2.41
N ALA A 120 2.75 4.48 2.47
CA ALA A 120 3.88 4.24 3.35
C ALA A 120 4.63 5.54 3.63
N PHE A 121 5.33 5.60 4.75
CA PHE A 121 6.44 6.51 4.92
C PHE A 121 7.66 5.87 4.26
N PHE A 122 8.12 6.45 3.16
CA PHE A 122 9.13 5.85 2.31
C PHE A 122 10.54 6.13 2.82
N ASP A 123 11.27 5.09 3.20
CA ASP A 123 12.68 5.15 3.60
C ASP A 123 13.52 4.21 2.73
N SER A 124 14.24 4.76 1.77
CA SER A 124 14.95 3.96 0.77
C SER A 124 16.08 3.12 1.36
N GLU A 125 15.91 1.81 1.37
CA GLU A 125 16.95 0.86 1.80
C GLU A 125 17.93 0.51 0.67
N LYS A 126 17.50 0.64 -0.59
CA LYS A 126 18.31 0.30 -1.76
C LYS A 126 18.03 1.24 -2.92
N GLU A 127 19.11 1.67 -3.59
CA GLU A 127 19.02 2.44 -4.82
C GLU A 127 19.87 1.79 -5.91
N PHE A 128 19.35 1.77 -7.14
CA PHE A 128 20.08 1.29 -8.31
C PHE A 128 19.62 1.98 -9.60
N LEU A 129 20.46 1.91 -10.63
CA LEU A 129 20.21 2.55 -11.91
C LEU A 129 19.83 1.52 -12.97
N LEU A 130 18.80 1.83 -13.76
CA LEU A 130 18.41 1.07 -14.94
C LEU A 130 18.53 1.95 -16.17
N ASN A 131 19.11 1.40 -17.22
CA ASN A 131 19.33 2.13 -18.49
C ASN A 131 18.56 1.45 -19.62
N ASN A 132 17.92 2.26 -20.47
CA ASN A 132 17.21 1.82 -21.67
C ASN A 132 16.15 0.73 -21.39
N VAL A 133 15.22 1.01 -20.47
CA VAL A 133 14.09 0.14 -20.18
C VAL A 133 13.02 0.32 -21.25
N ALA A 134 12.77 -0.74 -22.03
CA ALA A 134 11.92 -0.66 -23.22
C ALA A 134 10.42 -0.69 -22.90
N ASN A 135 10.02 -1.28 -21.77
CA ASN A 135 8.60 -1.44 -21.42
C ASN A 135 8.40 -1.84 -19.96
N TYR A 136 7.13 -1.90 -19.55
CA TYR A 136 6.73 -2.26 -18.20
C TYR A 136 7.18 -3.68 -17.79
N ASP A 137 7.13 -4.66 -18.72
CA ASP A 137 7.53 -6.04 -18.42
C ASP A 137 9.04 -6.16 -18.18
N GLU A 138 9.84 -5.43 -18.95
CA GLU A 138 11.28 -5.38 -18.73
C GLU A 138 11.61 -4.74 -17.37
N LEU A 139 10.96 -3.63 -17.01
CA LEU A 139 11.12 -3.02 -15.68
C LEU A 139 10.87 -4.06 -14.58
N ARG A 140 9.75 -4.78 -14.65
CA ARG A 140 9.41 -5.81 -13.66
C ARG A 140 10.48 -6.88 -13.55
N ASN A 141 11.01 -7.33 -14.68
CA ASN A 141 12.06 -8.35 -14.69
C ASN A 141 13.37 -7.85 -14.08
N LEU A 142 13.76 -6.62 -14.40
CA LEU A 142 14.96 -5.99 -13.85
C LEU A 142 14.83 -5.76 -12.34
N ILE A 143 13.71 -5.21 -11.88
CA ILE A 143 13.48 -5.02 -10.43
C ILE A 143 13.42 -6.38 -9.72
N ASN A 144 12.74 -7.38 -10.29
CA ASN A 144 12.67 -8.73 -9.71
C ASN A 144 14.04 -9.37 -9.46
N ALA A 145 15.06 -9.04 -10.27
CA ALA A 145 16.42 -9.53 -10.09
C ALA A 145 17.14 -8.87 -8.90
N GLU A 146 16.67 -7.68 -8.49
CA GLU A 146 17.22 -6.89 -7.40
C GLU A 146 16.52 -7.12 -6.05
N LEU A 147 15.31 -7.74 -6.06
CA LEU A 147 14.56 -8.04 -4.85
C LEU A 147 15.22 -9.17 -4.05
N PRO A 148 15.40 -9.01 -2.73
CA PRO A 148 15.85 -10.10 -1.84
C PRO A 148 14.91 -11.31 -1.88
N SER A 149 13.61 -11.07 -1.94
CA SER A 149 12.57 -12.10 -1.99
C SER A 149 11.27 -11.53 -2.56
N LYS A 150 10.51 -12.34 -3.29
CA LYS A 150 9.15 -11.97 -3.75
C LYS A 150 8.06 -12.23 -2.70
N ASN A 151 8.45 -12.63 -1.50
CA ASN A 151 7.52 -12.90 -0.41
C ASN A 151 7.32 -11.70 0.54
N PHE A 152 7.99 -10.57 0.27
CA PHE A 152 7.81 -9.33 1.02
C PHE A 152 7.05 -8.29 0.18
N PHE A 153 6.52 -7.30 0.87
CA PHE A 153 5.96 -6.11 0.24
C PHE A 153 7.08 -5.10 -0.01
N TYR A 154 6.94 -4.32 -1.07
CA TYR A 154 7.91 -3.28 -1.39
C TYR A 154 7.20 -2.01 -1.84
N ALA A 155 7.76 -0.86 -1.46
CA ALA A 155 7.45 0.42 -2.03
C ALA A 155 8.57 0.86 -2.97
N PHE A 156 8.22 1.64 -4.00
CA PHE A 156 9.15 2.12 -5.01
C PHE A 156 8.93 3.60 -5.30
N LYS A 157 10.03 4.35 -5.35
CA LYS A 157 10.13 5.61 -6.08
C LYS A 157 11.06 5.39 -7.27
N ILE A 158 10.55 5.60 -8.49
CA ILE A 158 11.31 5.37 -9.72
C ILE A 158 11.31 6.66 -10.52
N HIS A 159 12.37 7.45 -10.40
CA HIS A 159 12.52 8.70 -11.10
C HIS A 159 13.35 8.53 -12.38
N GLY A 160 12.99 9.26 -13.43
CA GLY A 160 13.82 9.27 -14.64
C GLY A 160 13.23 9.97 -15.84
N ASN A 161 13.88 9.72 -16.97
CA ASN A 161 13.55 10.30 -18.26
C ASN A 161 12.86 9.28 -19.16
N PHE A 162 11.62 9.56 -19.49
CA PHE A 162 10.78 8.72 -20.32
C PHE A 162 10.79 9.22 -21.77
N LYS A 163 11.15 8.35 -22.72
CA LYS A 163 10.97 8.64 -24.15
C LYS A 163 9.48 8.72 -24.47
N LYS A 164 8.71 7.83 -23.83
CA LYS A 164 7.27 7.74 -23.93
C LYS A 164 6.70 7.20 -22.63
N ILE A 165 5.59 7.73 -22.18
CA ILE A 165 4.82 7.18 -21.07
C ILE A 165 3.33 7.26 -21.39
N THR A 166 2.63 6.18 -21.12
CA THR A 166 1.18 6.04 -21.27
C THR A 166 0.58 5.85 -19.89
N CYS A 167 -0.24 6.80 -19.47
CA CYS A 167 -1.00 6.74 -18.23
C CYS A 167 -2.49 6.65 -18.53
N GLY A 168 -3.23 6.03 -17.62
CA GLY A 168 -4.68 5.97 -17.68
C GLY A 168 -5.31 6.31 -16.35
N GLY A 169 -6.63 6.36 -16.34
CA GLY A 169 -7.44 6.48 -15.15
C GLY A 169 -8.76 5.73 -15.35
N LEU A 170 -9.72 5.96 -14.50
CA LEU A 170 -11.08 5.47 -14.68
C LEU A 170 -12.02 6.66 -14.90
N HIS A 171 -13.14 6.41 -15.58
CA HIS A 171 -14.20 7.40 -15.67
C HIS A 171 -14.86 7.58 -14.31
N LYS A 172 -15.05 8.85 -13.93
CA LYS A 172 -15.84 9.20 -12.75
C LYS A 172 -17.22 8.55 -12.82
N GLN A 173 -17.69 8.05 -11.68
CA GLN A 173 -18.96 7.37 -11.56
C GLN A 173 -19.92 8.16 -10.65
N ASP A 174 -21.19 8.17 -11.02
CA ASP A 174 -22.26 8.68 -10.18
C ASP A 174 -23.07 7.52 -9.58
N LYS A 175 -23.77 7.78 -8.47
CA LYS A 175 -24.71 6.83 -7.88
C LYS A 175 -26.02 6.75 -8.67
N PRO A 176 -26.61 5.54 -8.79
CA PRO A 176 -26.08 4.24 -8.36
C PRO A 176 -24.93 3.79 -9.27
N PHE A 177 -23.92 3.09 -8.72
CA PHE A 177 -22.76 2.60 -9.48
C PHE A 177 -23.16 1.43 -10.37
N ASP A 178 -23.61 1.70 -11.60
CA ASP A 178 -24.12 0.67 -12.50
C ASP A 178 -22.99 -0.14 -13.16
N LYS A 179 -21.87 0.49 -13.46
CA LYS A 179 -20.73 -0.12 -14.18
C LYS A 179 -19.69 -0.65 -13.20
N GLY A 180 -19.25 -1.89 -13.40
CA GLY A 180 -18.13 -2.48 -12.68
C GLY A 180 -16.80 -2.26 -13.41
N LEU A 181 -15.69 -2.66 -12.78
CA LEU A 181 -14.35 -2.53 -13.36
C LEU A 181 -14.17 -3.31 -14.66
N ASP A 182 -14.93 -4.38 -14.86
CA ASP A 182 -15.00 -5.17 -16.10
C ASP A 182 -15.44 -4.34 -17.33
N VAL A 183 -16.25 -3.31 -17.09
CA VAL A 183 -16.69 -2.34 -18.12
C VAL A 183 -15.78 -1.10 -18.13
N LEU A 184 -15.42 -0.59 -16.96
CA LEU A 184 -14.69 0.68 -16.83
C LEU A 184 -13.22 0.57 -17.30
N ILE A 185 -12.55 -0.53 -17.01
CA ILE A 185 -11.13 -0.71 -17.40
C ILE A 185 -10.95 -0.74 -18.92
N PRO A 186 -11.73 -1.49 -19.71
CA PRO A 186 -11.59 -1.49 -21.17
C PRO A 186 -11.88 -0.14 -21.83
N SER A 187 -12.71 0.70 -21.22
CA SER A 187 -13.12 2.01 -21.75
C SER A 187 -12.42 3.20 -21.11
N ARG A 188 -11.37 2.96 -20.32
CA ARG A 188 -10.68 4.01 -19.55
C ARG A 188 -10.07 5.08 -20.46
N PRO A 189 -10.03 6.35 -20.02
CA PRO A 189 -9.25 7.38 -20.69
C PRO A 189 -7.77 7.05 -20.60
N ILE A 190 -7.07 7.30 -21.71
CA ILE A 190 -5.63 7.03 -21.86
C ILE A 190 -4.96 8.28 -22.37
N PHE A 191 -3.86 8.66 -21.72
CA PHE A 191 -3.06 9.82 -22.06
C PHE A 191 -1.62 9.40 -22.30
N GLU A 192 -1.00 10.00 -23.31
CA GLU A 192 0.36 9.70 -23.70
C GLU A 192 1.20 10.96 -23.76
N LYS A 193 2.44 10.86 -23.28
CA LYS A 193 3.43 11.94 -23.33
C LYS A 193 4.76 11.38 -23.78
N GLU A 194 5.52 12.21 -24.51
CA GLU A 194 6.85 11.90 -25.00
C GLU A 194 7.88 12.87 -24.46
N ASN A 195 9.13 12.36 -24.26
CA ASN A 195 10.28 13.13 -23.81
C ASN A 195 10.00 13.89 -22.51
N PHE A 196 9.61 13.16 -21.50
CA PHE A 196 9.14 13.68 -20.23
C PHE A 196 9.96 13.13 -19.05
N SER A 197 10.15 13.92 -18.00
CA SER A 197 10.72 13.45 -16.74
C SER A 197 9.66 13.43 -15.63
N GLY A 198 9.84 12.53 -14.68
CA GLY A 198 8.93 12.38 -13.56
C GLY A 198 9.22 11.15 -12.72
N THR A 199 8.33 10.90 -11.76
CA THR A 199 8.47 9.83 -10.79
C THR A 199 7.28 8.88 -10.84
N MET A 200 7.55 7.59 -10.94
CA MET A 200 6.57 6.56 -10.60
C MET A 200 6.64 6.31 -9.10
N VAL A 201 5.49 6.29 -8.46
CA VAL A 201 5.31 5.78 -7.09
C VAL A 201 4.52 4.49 -7.17
N GLY A 202 4.87 3.51 -6.35
CA GLY A 202 4.14 2.27 -6.40
C GLY A 202 4.55 1.23 -5.39
N PHE A 203 3.83 0.11 -5.47
CA PHE A 203 3.98 -1.00 -4.55
C PHE A 203 4.05 -2.32 -5.29
N TYR A 204 4.76 -3.26 -4.69
CA TYR A 204 4.70 -4.67 -5.05
C TYR A 204 4.05 -5.43 -3.91
N CYS A 205 3.03 -6.22 -4.25
CA CYS A 205 2.39 -7.15 -3.33
C CYS A 205 2.65 -8.58 -3.78
N PRO A 206 3.05 -9.48 -2.85
CA PRO A 206 3.18 -10.91 -3.13
C PRO A 206 1.88 -11.53 -3.64
N GLU A 207 1.97 -12.60 -4.42
CA GLU A 207 0.80 -13.32 -4.96
C GLU A 207 -0.17 -13.84 -3.89
N PHE A 208 0.32 -14.11 -2.67
CA PHE A 208 -0.52 -14.58 -1.56
C PHE A 208 -1.50 -13.52 -1.03
N ILE A 209 -1.35 -12.23 -1.41
CA ILE A 209 -2.28 -11.17 -0.99
C ILE A 209 -3.71 -11.40 -1.52
N GLY A 210 -3.85 -12.14 -2.63
CA GLY A 210 -5.14 -12.54 -3.18
C GLY A 210 -6.03 -11.35 -3.56
N ASN A 211 -7.30 -11.43 -3.14
CA ASN A 211 -8.29 -10.39 -3.45
C ASN A 211 -8.24 -9.18 -2.48
N ILE A 212 -7.31 -9.16 -1.54
CA ILE A 212 -7.17 -8.04 -0.60
C ILE A 212 -6.58 -6.84 -1.32
N ASN A 213 -5.49 -7.06 -2.09
CA ASN A 213 -4.81 -6.01 -2.84
C ASN A 213 -4.47 -6.48 -4.26
N VAL A 214 -3.94 -5.59 -5.09
CA VAL A 214 -3.44 -5.92 -6.44
C VAL A 214 -2.11 -6.64 -6.29
N ALA A 215 -2.07 -7.93 -6.64
CA ALA A 215 -0.85 -8.73 -6.62
C ALA A 215 0.10 -8.30 -7.76
N GLY A 216 1.40 -8.31 -7.49
CA GLY A 216 2.44 -7.83 -8.38
C GLY A 216 2.67 -6.32 -8.25
N TYR A 217 3.16 -5.69 -9.32
CA TYR A 217 3.47 -4.26 -9.33
C TYR A 217 2.24 -3.43 -9.66
N HIS A 218 2.02 -2.37 -8.86
CA HIS A 218 1.02 -1.33 -9.11
C HIS A 218 1.72 0.01 -9.04
N LEU A 219 1.77 0.74 -10.14
CA LEU A 219 2.53 1.99 -10.28
C LEU A 219 1.64 3.12 -10.78
N HIS A 220 1.74 4.27 -10.13
CA HIS A 220 1.22 5.54 -10.63
C HIS A 220 2.37 6.50 -10.94
N PHE A 221 2.15 7.43 -11.85
CA PHE A 221 3.15 8.39 -12.31
C PHE A 221 2.72 9.82 -12.05
N VAL A 222 3.69 10.68 -11.73
CA VAL A 222 3.54 12.14 -11.78
C VAL A 222 4.79 12.75 -12.41
N SER A 223 4.56 13.70 -13.32
CA SER A 223 5.65 14.45 -13.97
C SER A 223 6.29 15.48 -13.03
N ASP A 224 7.54 15.86 -13.28
CA ASP A 224 8.27 16.82 -12.44
C ASP A 224 7.58 18.19 -12.37
N ASP A 225 6.83 18.57 -13.40
CA ASP A 225 6.05 19.80 -13.41
C ASP A 225 4.64 19.67 -12.78
N GLY A 226 4.27 18.46 -12.32
CA GLY A 226 2.98 18.17 -11.70
C GLY A 226 1.77 18.29 -12.63
N LYS A 227 1.97 18.31 -13.96
CA LYS A 227 0.88 18.54 -14.93
C LYS A 227 0.45 17.32 -15.72
N PHE A 228 1.15 16.21 -15.56
CA PHE A 228 0.81 14.93 -16.16
C PHE A 228 0.96 13.84 -15.13
N ALA A 229 -0.10 13.05 -14.90
CA ALA A 229 -0.12 12.01 -13.91
C ALA A 229 -1.16 10.93 -14.27
N GLY A 230 -1.10 9.78 -13.59
CA GLY A 230 -2.09 8.72 -13.69
C GLY A 230 -1.54 7.32 -13.43
N HIS A 231 -2.39 6.32 -13.59
CA HIS A 231 -2.01 4.92 -13.50
C HIS A 231 -1.11 4.52 -14.67
N VAL A 232 0.08 3.97 -14.37
CA VAL A 232 1.05 3.58 -15.41
C VAL A 232 0.57 2.35 -16.16
N MET A 233 0.46 2.49 -17.47
CA MET A 233 0.05 1.40 -18.37
C MET A 233 1.22 0.85 -19.16
N GLU A 234 2.03 1.74 -19.76
CA GLU A 234 3.18 1.38 -20.57
C GLU A 234 4.16 2.56 -20.66
N PHE A 235 5.42 2.28 -20.92
CA PHE A 235 6.43 3.30 -21.10
C PHE A 235 7.69 2.77 -21.79
N GLU A 236 8.53 3.70 -22.27
CA GLU A 236 9.91 3.51 -22.66
C GLU A 236 10.77 4.57 -21.96
N ALA A 237 11.82 4.16 -21.25
CA ALA A 237 12.68 5.05 -20.49
C ALA A 237 14.16 4.90 -20.86
N LYS A 238 14.93 6.01 -20.73
CA LYS A 238 16.37 6.01 -20.98
C LYS A 238 17.15 5.66 -19.72
N ASN A 239 16.89 6.38 -18.66
CA ASN A 239 17.60 6.25 -17.40
C ASN A 239 16.56 6.32 -16.28
N LEU A 240 16.55 5.31 -15.41
CA LEU A 240 15.70 5.27 -14.23
C LEU A 240 16.58 5.10 -13.00
N THR A 241 16.37 5.93 -12.01
CA THR A 241 16.84 5.69 -10.63
C THR A 241 15.71 5.00 -9.88
N VAL A 242 15.94 3.78 -9.46
CA VAL A 242 14.98 2.99 -8.68
C VAL A 242 15.40 3.02 -7.23
N GLN A 243 14.53 3.54 -6.38
CA GLN A 243 14.64 3.47 -4.94
C GLN A 243 13.61 2.46 -4.43
N LEU A 244 14.02 1.62 -3.51
CA LEU A 244 13.26 0.50 -3.00
C LEU A 244 13.28 0.52 -1.48
N ASP A 245 12.11 0.27 -0.89
CA ASP A 245 11.87 0.14 0.53
C ASP A 245 11.10 -1.16 0.79
N GLN A 246 11.62 -2.06 1.66
CA GLN A 246 10.99 -3.32 2.01
C GLN A 246 10.10 -3.15 3.22
N MET A 247 8.85 -3.59 3.10
CA MET A 247 7.86 -3.48 4.17
C MET A 247 7.58 -4.82 4.81
N ASN A 248 7.72 -4.87 6.13
CA ASN A 248 7.57 -6.08 6.94
C ASN A 248 6.23 -6.11 7.69
N GLU A 249 5.57 -4.96 7.82
CA GLU A 249 4.28 -4.83 8.48
C GLU A 249 3.18 -4.45 7.48
N TYR A 250 1.96 -4.93 7.74
CA TYR A 250 0.80 -4.64 6.91
C TYR A 250 -0.36 -4.15 7.77
N GLN A 251 -0.66 -2.86 7.71
CA GLN A 251 -1.80 -2.26 8.39
C GLN A 251 -3.00 -2.21 7.45
N PHE A 252 -3.97 -3.06 7.71
CA PHE A 252 -5.17 -3.20 6.90
C PHE A 252 -6.37 -2.52 7.56
N VAL A 253 -7.02 -1.59 6.84
CA VAL A 253 -8.16 -0.81 7.34
C VAL A 253 -9.36 -0.93 6.38
N LEU A 254 -10.50 -1.34 6.91
CA LEU A 254 -11.73 -1.48 6.15
C LEU A 254 -12.58 -0.20 6.22
N PRO A 255 -13.28 0.18 5.13
CA PRO A 255 -14.23 1.28 5.14
C PRO A 255 -15.37 1.06 6.14
N LYS A 256 -15.77 2.13 6.81
CA LYS A 256 -16.93 2.16 7.70
C LYS A 256 -18.11 2.84 7.01
N THR A 257 -18.48 2.34 5.84
CA THR A 257 -19.59 2.86 5.04
C THR A 257 -20.72 1.85 4.97
N GLU A 258 -21.96 2.32 4.92
CA GLU A 258 -23.14 1.45 4.77
C GLU A 258 -23.04 0.57 3.52
N ALA A 259 -22.48 1.11 2.44
CA ALA A 259 -22.25 0.35 1.21
C ALA A 259 -21.29 -0.83 1.43
N TYR A 260 -20.19 -0.60 2.18
CA TYR A 260 -19.23 -1.67 2.49
C TYR A 260 -19.83 -2.72 3.44
N GLU A 261 -20.58 -2.30 4.44
CA GLU A 261 -21.24 -3.20 5.41
C GLU A 261 -22.25 -4.15 4.77
N ASN A 262 -22.92 -3.71 3.70
CA ASN A 262 -23.99 -4.47 3.03
C ASN A 262 -23.57 -5.11 1.71
N VAL A 263 -22.31 -5.00 1.27
CA VAL A 263 -21.84 -5.61 0.03
C VAL A 263 -21.78 -7.13 0.11
N GLY A 264 -22.32 -7.81 -0.90
CA GLY A 264 -22.07 -9.24 -1.14
C GLY A 264 -20.78 -9.39 -1.98
N PHE A 265 -19.76 -10.08 -1.47
CA PHE A 265 -18.53 -10.36 -2.19
C PHE A 265 -18.68 -11.55 -3.14
N GLU A 266 -19.61 -11.45 -4.08
CA GLU A 266 -19.94 -12.55 -5.01
C GLU A 266 -19.12 -12.52 -6.30
N LYS A 267 -18.64 -11.34 -6.72
CA LYS A 267 -17.82 -11.21 -7.92
C LYS A 267 -16.36 -11.38 -7.61
N GLU A 268 -15.75 -12.39 -8.21
CA GLU A 268 -14.31 -12.48 -8.37
C GLU A 268 -13.90 -11.82 -9.67
N PHE A 269 -12.95 -10.87 -9.60
CA PHE A 269 -12.33 -10.30 -10.77
C PHE A 269 -10.88 -10.76 -10.82
N GLN A 270 -10.62 -11.70 -11.71
CA GLN A 270 -9.23 -12.07 -12.02
C GLN A 270 -8.73 -11.20 -13.16
N TYR A 271 -7.75 -10.35 -12.86
CA TYR A 271 -6.96 -9.73 -13.90
C TYR A 271 -6.28 -10.84 -14.70
N LYS A 272 -6.75 -11.08 -15.93
CA LYS A 272 -5.98 -11.93 -16.83
C LYS A 272 -4.73 -11.15 -17.18
N LYS A 273 -3.60 -11.53 -16.57
CA LYS A 273 -2.28 -11.10 -17.05
C LYS A 273 -2.21 -11.49 -18.53
N LYS A 274 -2.10 -10.48 -19.42
CA LYS A 274 -1.81 -10.71 -20.84
C LYS A 274 -0.41 -11.23 -20.99
#